data_eb84b970decf86dc84277e1e37f6873a
#
_entry.id   eb84b970decf86dc84277e1e37f6873a
#
_cell.length_a   1.000
_cell.length_b   1.000
_cell.length_c   1.000
_cell.angle_alpha   90.00
_cell.angle_beta   90.00
_cell.angle_gamma   90.00
#
_symmetry.space_group_name_H-M   'P 1'
#
loop_
_entity.id
_entity.type
_entity.pdbx_description
1 polymer ?
#
loop_
_entity_poly.entity_id
_entity_poly.type
_entity_poly.pdbx_seq_one_letter_code
_entity_poly.pdbx_strand_id
1 'polypeptide(L)'
;MRITAIHDAVESIASPIQNAYIDFSKMTCSVVAVVTDVVRNGQPVVGFGFNSNGRYAASGLLKERFIPRLLEAEPDSLLDSQGLLDPHRAWQAMMTNEKPGGHGERSVAVGVLDMALWDALAKIEEKPLYQLLAERAGRSADDRVWVYAAGGYYYPGKDHSALQDEFRSYLDLGYTVCKMKIGAADLAEDCRRIEAALAVVGEGNLCVDANGRFDLKTTLAYAEAMSQYNLFWYEEAGDPLDYEIQAALAEVYDRPIATGENLFSHQDARNLLRYGGMRSDRDYLQFDCALSYGLVEYYRTLEVLADAGWSARRVVPHGGHQMSLHIAAGLGLGGNESYPGVFQPFGGFSDELQIADSYVNLPSAPGLGLENKANYLQMLQRAFAGQVRV
;
A
#
# COMPACT_ATOMS: atom_id res chain seq x y z
N MET A 1 -14.29 22.71 -11.56
CA MET A 1 -14.24 22.06 -10.23
C MET A 1 -13.16 22.72 -9.39
N ARG A 2 -13.46 23.11 -8.13
CA ARG A 2 -12.52 23.77 -7.23
C ARG A 2 -12.52 23.06 -5.88
N ILE A 3 -11.40 23.05 -5.19
CA ILE A 3 -11.31 22.61 -3.80
C ILE A 3 -11.85 23.76 -2.93
N THR A 4 -12.86 23.48 -2.10
CA THR A 4 -13.49 24.50 -1.22
C THR A 4 -13.02 24.40 0.22
N ALA A 5 -12.65 23.19 0.67
CA ALA A 5 -12.05 22.93 1.98
C ALA A 5 -11.28 21.62 1.98
N ILE A 6 -10.31 21.50 2.88
CA ILE A 6 -9.63 20.25 3.20
C ILE A 6 -9.60 20.11 4.71
N HIS A 7 -10.13 19.01 5.21
CA HIS A 7 -10.13 18.66 6.63
C HIS A 7 -9.19 17.49 6.87
N ASP A 8 -8.49 17.47 7.99
CA ASP A 8 -7.69 16.34 8.43
C ASP A 8 -8.08 15.90 9.84
N ALA A 9 -7.95 14.61 10.08
CA ALA A 9 -8.15 13.98 11.37
C ALA A 9 -7.05 12.95 11.62
N VAL A 10 -6.83 12.61 12.89
CA VAL A 10 -5.93 11.55 13.31
C VAL A 10 -6.76 10.46 13.98
N GLU A 11 -6.71 9.26 13.42
CA GLU A 11 -7.42 8.09 13.93
C GLU A 11 -6.45 7.02 14.43
N SER A 12 -6.86 6.28 15.44
CA SER A 12 -6.07 5.15 15.96
C SER A 12 -6.32 3.91 15.08
N ILE A 13 -5.24 3.24 14.70
CA ILE A 13 -5.26 1.89 14.11
C ILE A 13 -4.55 0.90 15.02
N ALA A 14 -4.46 1.23 16.31
CA ALA A 14 -3.78 0.43 17.31
C ALA A 14 -4.20 -1.04 17.25
N SER A 15 -3.22 -1.91 17.18
CA SER A 15 -3.40 -3.36 17.12
C SER A 15 -2.37 -4.04 18.05
N PRO A 16 -2.71 -5.13 18.74
CA PRO A 16 -1.77 -5.81 19.66
C PRO A 16 -0.78 -6.72 18.94
N ILE A 17 -0.41 -6.38 17.71
CA ILE A 17 0.52 -7.14 16.88
C ILE A 17 1.88 -6.45 16.79
N GLN A 18 2.91 -7.22 16.48
CA GLN A 18 4.27 -6.75 16.29
C GLN A 18 4.91 -7.44 15.08
N ASN A 19 5.76 -6.69 14.36
CA ASN A 19 6.73 -7.25 13.44
C ASN A 19 8.15 -7.18 14.06
N ALA A 20 9.19 -7.30 13.26
CA ALA A 20 10.57 -7.26 13.75
C ALA A 20 11.01 -5.88 14.29
N TYR A 21 10.29 -4.80 13.97
CA TYR A 21 10.61 -3.42 14.37
C TYR A 21 9.50 -2.70 15.13
N ILE A 22 8.25 -2.88 14.73
CA ILE A 22 7.12 -2.04 15.15
C ILE A 22 6.21 -2.81 16.11
N ASP A 23 5.91 -2.17 17.23
CA ASP A 23 4.74 -2.46 18.08
C ASP A 23 3.61 -1.53 17.63
N PHE A 24 2.57 -2.12 17.04
CA PHE A 24 1.43 -1.37 16.47
C PHE A 24 0.41 -0.94 17.51
N SER A 25 0.63 -1.17 18.80
CA SER A 25 -0.33 -0.84 19.88
C SER A 25 -0.63 0.65 20.01
N LYS A 26 0.22 1.53 19.46
CA LYS A 26 0.08 3.00 19.49
C LYS A 26 0.03 3.62 18.09
N MET A 27 -0.15 2.81 17.06
CA MET A 27 -0.17 3.30 15.68
C MET A 27 -1.36 4.22 15.45
N THR A 28 -1.11 5.33 14.77
CA THR A 28 -2.13 6.30 14.34
C THR A 28 -2.08 6.48 12.82
N CYS A 29 -3.17 6.95 12.25
CA CYS A 29 -3.34 7.19 10.82
C CYS A 29 -3.90 8.60 10.59
N SER A 30 -3.35 9.34 9.64
CA SER A 30 -3.97 10.57 9.12
C SER A 30 -5.09 10.20 8.16
N VAL A 31 -6.23 10.86 8.31
CA VAL A 31 -7.36 10.78 7.39
C VAL A 31 -7.66 12.19 6.89
N VAL A 32 -7.91 12.35 5.60
CA VAL A 32 -8.27 13.65 5.01
C VAL A 32 -9.57 13.56 4.23
N ALA A 33 -10.30 14.68 4.20
CA ALA A 33 -11.48 14.89 3.39
C ALA A 33 -11.26 16.14 2.52
N VAL A 34 -11.25 15.97 1.20
CA VAL A 34 -11.13 17.05 0.21
C VAL A 34 -12.55 17.39 -0.29
N VAL A 35 -13.06 18.54 0.09
CA VAL A 35 -14.40 19.03 -0.29
C VAL A 35 -14.30 19.84 -1.58
N THR A 36 -15.18 19.57 -2.54
CA THR A 36 -15.21 20.25 -3.82
C THR A 36 -16.46 21.12 -3.99
N ASP A 37 -16.47 22.03 -4.97
CA ASP A 37 -17.64 22.81 -5.39
C ASP A 37 -18.63 22.04 -6.29
N VAL A 38 -18.28 20.80 -6.68
CA VAL A 38 -19.15 19.94 -7.49
C VAL A 38 -20.20 19.31 -6.58
N VAL A 39 -21.48 19.49 -6.96
CA VAL A 39 -22.62 18.97 -6.18
C VAL A 39 -23.23 17.76 -6.91
N ARG A 40 -23.44 16.68 -6.17
CA ARG A 40 -24.18 15.50 -6.59
C ARG A 40 -25.23 15.17 -5.52
N ASN A 41 -26.45 14.87 -5.92
CA ASN A 41 -27.56 14.56 -5.00
C ASN A 41 -27.76 15.61 -3.87
N GLY A 42 -27.52 16.88 -4.19
CA GLY A 42 -27.65 17.99 -3.24
C GLY A 42 -26.52 18.13 -2.21
N GLN A 43 -25.41 17.38 -2.38
CA GLN A 43 -24.25 17.43 -1.49
C GLN A 43 -22.97 17.70 -2.29
N PRO A 44 -21.99 18.42 -1.72
CA PRO A 44 -20.65 18.50 -2.32
C PRO A 44 -20.04 17.11 -2.48
N VAL A 45 -19.34 16.90 -3.59
CA VAL A 45 -18.48 15.69 -3.75
C VAL A 45 -17.28 15.83 -2.85
N VAL A 46 -17.01 14.79 -2.07
CA VAL A 46 -15.89 14.72 -1.13
C VAL A 46 -15.02 13.52 -1.46
N GLY A 47 -13.72 13.75 -1.62
CA GLY A 47 -12.73 12.69 -1.72
C GLY A 47 -12.07 12.42 -0.38
N PHE A 48 -11.84 11.14 -0.10
CA PHE A 48 -11.21 10.68 1.13
C PHE A 48 -9.87 10.02 0.86
N GLY A 49 -8.91 10.23 1.78
CA GLY A 49 -7.61 9.60 1.76
C GLY A 49 -7.11 9.31 3.16
N PHE A 50 -6.18 8.37 3.26
CA PHE A 50 -5.53 8.00 4.52
C PHE A 50 -4.10 7.51 4.24
N ASN A 51 -3.21 7.57 5.24
CA ASN A 51 -1.88 6.98 5.07
C ASN A 51 -1.90 5.47 5.28
N SER A 52 -1.13 4.77 4.46
CA SER A 52 -0.91 3.33 4.61
C SER A 52 -0.25 2.99 5.94
N ASN A 53 -0.42 1.76 6.42
CA ASN A 53 0.18 1.26 7.65
C ASN A 53 1.73 1.28 7.60
N GLY A 54 2.36 1.19 8.75
CA GLY A 54 3.82 1.24 8.91
C GLY A 54 4.38 2.66 9.08
N ARG A 55 3.54 3.70 8.94
CA ARG A 55 3.89 5.11 9.22
C ARG A 55 2.81 5.76 10.08
N TYR A 56 3.24 6.61 11.02
CA TYR A 56 2.33 7.36 11.89
C TYR A 56 1.63 8.50 11.16
N ALA A 57 0.59 9.03 11.78
CA ALA A 57 -0.12 10.19 11.28
C ALA A 57 0.81 11.41 11.10
N ALA A 58 0.68 12.10 9.97
CA ALA A 58 1.50 13.23 9.56
C ALA A 58 0.74 14.58 9.64
N SER A 59 -0.18 14.74 10.59
CA SER A 59 -1.10 15.88 10.69
C SER A 59 -0.40 17.24 10.73
N GLY A 60 0.76 17.37 11.38
CA GLY A 60 1.53 18.62 11.39
C GLY A 60 1.97 19.03 9.99
N LEU A 61 2.48 18.09 9.19
CA LEU A 61 2.87 18.37 7.80
C LEU A 61 1.66 18.70 6.92
N LEU A 62 0.54 18.02 7.13
CA LEU A 62 -0.70 18.29 6.41
C LEU A 62 -1.16 19.73 6.68
N LYS A 63 -1.36 20.10 7.96
CA LYS A 63 -1.93 21.39 8.37
C LYS A 63 -1.04 22.58 8.06
N GLU A 64 0.27 22.45 8.28
CA GLU A 64 1.18 23.60 8.23
C GLU A 64 1.86 23.75 6.86
N ARG A 65 1.79 22.74 5.99
CA ARG A 65 2.53 22.77 4.73
C ARG A 65 1.69 22.45 3.51
N PHE A 66 1.12 21.25 3.43
CA PHE A 66 0.57 20.75 2.16
C PHE A 66 -0.87 21.19 1.90
N ILE A 67 -1.73 21.21 2.92
CA ILE A 67 -3.11 21.74 2.82
C ILE A 67 -3.09 23.24 2.46
N PRO A 68 -2.32 24.12 3.15
CA PRO A 68 -2.22 25.53 2.76
C PRO A 68 -1.81 25.72 1.30
N ARG A 69 -0.84 24.96 0.79
CA ARG A 69 -0.39 25.10 -0.61
C ARG A 69 -1.49 24.79 -1.63
N LEU A 70 -2.38 23.88 -1.32
CA LEU A 70 -3.52 23.55 -2.20
C LEU A 70 -4.62 24.61 -2.12
N LEU A 71 -4.89 25.14 -0.91
CA LEU A 71 -5.95 26.15 -0.69
C LEU A 71 -5.54 27.56 -1.12
N GLU A 72 -4.25 27.88 -1.08
CA GLU A 72 -3.68 29.19 -1.48
C GLU A 72 -3.32 29.22 -2.98
N ALA A 73 -3.27 28.05 -3.66
CA ALA A 73 -3.03 28.02 -5.09
C ALA A 73 -4.17 28.73 -5.85
N GLU A 74 -3.82 29.43 -6.92
CA GLU A 74 -4.82 29.99 -7.82
C GLU A 74 -5.73 28.84 -8.30
N PRO A 75 -7.06 28.87 -8.06
CA PRO A 75 -7.92 27.73 -8.29
C PRO A 75 -7.83 27.14 -9.70
N ASP A 76 -7.74 28.00 -10.71
CA ASP A 76 -7.65 27.58 -12.11
C ASP A 76 -6.29 26.94 -12.46
N SER A 77 -5.25 27.19 -11.64
CA SER A 77 -3.94 26.55 -11.82
C SER A 77 -3.93 25.05 -11.50
N LEU A 78 -4.94 24.57 -10.75
CA LEU A 78 -5.10 23.17 -10.40
C LEU A 78 -5.98 22.40 -11.40
N LEU A 79 -6.51 23.07 -12.43
CA LEU A 79 -7.45 22.48 -13.37
C LEU A 79 -6.77 22.12 -14.71
N ASP A 80 -7.29 21.09 -15.34
CA ASP A 80 -6.96 20.74 -16.72
C ASP A 80 -7.68 21.67 -17.74
N SER A 81 -7.50 21.39 -19.02
CA SER A 81 -8.11 22.18 -20.12
C SER A 81 -9.65 22.02 -20.20
N GLN A 82 -10.23 21.08 -19.48
CA GLN A 82 -11.67 20.82 -19.44
C GLN A 82 -12.32 21.43 -18.16
N GLY A 83 -11.51 22.05 -17.30
CA GLY A 83 -11.96 22.61 -16.04
C GLY A 83 -12.17 21.56 -14.93
N LEU A 84 -11.63 20.37 -15.10
CA LEU A 84 -11.58 19.33 -14.07
C LEU A 84 -10.30 19.44 -13.24
N LEU A 85 -10.34 18.96 -12.01
CA LEU A 85 -9.14 18.86 -11.18
C LEU A 85 -8.09 18.00 -11.88
N ASP A 86 -6.88 18.52 -11.97
CA ASP A 86 -5.70 17.78 -12.44
C ASP A 86 -4.83 17.37 -11.24
N PRO A 87 -4.82 16.09 -10.84
CA PRO A 87 -4.00 15.64 -9.73
C PRO A 87 -2.50 15.91 -9.93
N HIS A 88 -2.00 15.93 -11.17
CA HIS A 88 -0.60 16.26 -11.45
C HIS A 88 -0.28 17.71 -11.10
N ARG A 89 -1.17 18.66 -11.43
CA ARG A 89 -1.01 20.07 -11.08
C ARG A 89 -1.15 20.30 -9.58
N ALA A 90 -2.11 19.62 -8.94
CA ALA A 90 -2.26 19.64 -7.48
C ALA A 90 -0.99 19.10 -6.78
N TRP A 91 -0.45 17.99 -7.29
CA TRP A 91 0.82 17.43 -6.82
C TRP A 91 1.98 18.44 -6.96
N GLN A 92 2.08 19.11 -8.11
CA GLN A 92 3.10 20.16 -8.32
C GLN A 92 2.95 21.31 -7.33
N ALA A 93 1.72 21.76 -7.05
CA ALA A 93 1.45 22.78 -6.04
C ALA A 93 1.92 22.34 -4.64
N MET A 94 1.59 21.10 -4.23
CA MET A 94 2.07 20.54 -2.97
C MET A 94 3.61 20.50 -2.89
N MET A 95 4.26 20.14 -3.98
CA MET A 95 5.73 19.99 -4.03
C MET A 95 6.50 21.29 -4.31
N THR A 96 5.82 22.45 -4.39
CA THR A 96 6.48 23.75 -4.52
C THR A 96 7.44 23.97 -3.34
N ASN A 97 8.67 24.44 -3.64
CA ASN A 97 9.74 24.68 -2.66
C ASN A 97 10.21 23.44 -1.87
N GLU A 98 9.97 22.23 -2.38
CA GLU A 98 10.53 21.02 -1.80
C GLU A 98 11.87 20.67 -2.48
N LYS A 99 12.89 20.38 -1.67
CA LYS A 99 14.15 19.84 -2.17
C LYS A 99 14.02 18.36 -2.48
N PRO A 100 14.68 17.86 -3.53
CA PRO A 100 14.73 16.42 -3.78
C PRO A 100 15.51 15.67 -2.70
N GLY A 101 15.20 14.37 -2.53
CA GLY A 101 15.82 13.51 -1.52
C GLY A 101 15.28 13.74 -0.10
N GLY A 102 15.79 12.96 0.87
CA GLY A 102 15.45 13.14 2.28
C GLY A 102 13.96 13.10 2.56
N HIS A 103 13.28 11.98 2.20
CA HIS A 103 11.81 11.92 2.17
C HIS A 103 11.15 12.20 3.52
N GLY A 104 11.54 11.47 4.58
CA GLY A 104 10.85 11.49 5.86
C GLY A 104 9.33 11.25 5.71
N GLU A 105 8.52 11.81 6.59
CA GLU A 105 7.06 11.71 6.53
C GLU A 105 6.42 12.62 5.48
N ARG A 106 7.21 13.40 4.73
CA ARG A 106 6.73 14.26 3.64
C ARG A 106 6.05 13.45 2.54
N SER A 107 6.62 12.32 2.16
CA SER A 107 6.08 11.43 1.13
C SER A 107 4.72 10.89 1.53
N VAL A 108 4.55 10.54 2.79
CA VAL A 108 3.29 10.05 3.38
C VAL A 108 2.21 11.13 3.37
N ALA A 109 2.53 12.35 3.84
CA ALA A 109 1.58 13.46 3.88
C ALA A 109 1.06 13.84 2.48
N VAL A 110 1.94 13.86 1.47
CA VAL A 110 1.54 14.12 0.07
C VAL A 110 0.70 12.95 -0.46
N GLY A 111 1.06 11.70 -0.15
CA GLY A 111 0.31 10.51 -0.58
C GLY A 111 -1.13 10.49 -0.08
N VAL A 112 -1.35 10.89 1.17
CA VAL A 112 -2.71 11.00 1.76
C VAL A 112 -3.58 11.99 1.00
N LEU A 113 -3.05 13.18 0.70
CA LEU A 113 -3.78 14.20 -0.06
C LEU A 113 -4.01 13.77 -1.51
N ASP A 114 -3.00 13.19 -2.14
CA ASP A 114 -3.12 12.68 -3.52
C ASP A 114 -4.20 11.61 -3.63
N MET A 115 -4.28 10.66 -2.69
CA MET A 115 -5.36 9.66 -2.63
C MET A 115 -6.75 10.32 -2.60
N ALA A 116 -6.94 11.33 -1.73
CA ALA A 116 -8.21 12.04 -1.61
C ALA A 116 -8.57 12.83 -2.88
N LEU A 117 -7.57 13.41 -3.57
CA LEU A 117 -7.78 14.12 -4.84
C LEU A 117 -8.21 13.18 -5.96
N TRP A 118 -7.59 12.02 -6.07
CA TRP A 118 -7.99 10.98 -7.03
C TRP A 118 -9.36 10.39 -6.74
N ASP A 119 -9.68 10.18 -5.46
CA ASP A 119 -11.02 9.74 -5.05
C ASP A 119 -12.10 10.76 -5.43
N ALA A 120 -11.86 12.06 -5.13
CA ALA A 120 -12.77 13.14 -5.52
C ALA A 120 -12.98 13.19 -7.03
N LEU A 121 -11.88 13.13 -7.81
CA LEU A 121 -11.94 13.18 -9.27
C LEU A 121 -12.74 12.01 -9.85
N ALA A 122 -12.48 10.79 -9.39
CA ALA A 122 -13.18 9.61 -9.87
C ALA A 122 -14.69 9.64 -9.50
N LYS A 123 -15.05 10.16 -8.31
CA LYS A 123 -16.44 10.41 -7.93
C LYS A 123 -17.13 11.46 -8.80
N ILE A 124 -16.41 12.51 -9.20
CA ILE A 124 -16.94 13.54 -10.11
C ILE A 124 -17.19 12.98 -11.51
N GLU A 125 -16.31 12.12 -11.99
CA GLU A 125 -16.46 11.42 -13.26
C GLU A 125 -17.42 10.22 -13.18
N GLU A 126 -18.01 9.97 -12.00
CA GLU A 126 -18.98 8.89 -11.73
C GLU A 126 -18.45 7.50 -12.11
N LYS A 127 -17.15 7.28 -11.91
CA LYS A 127 -16.43 6.03 -12.22
C LYS A 127 -15.68 5.49 -11.02
N PRO A 128 -15.57 4.17 -10.85
CA PRO A 128 -14.55 3.59 -9.97
C PRO A 128 -13.16 4.04 -10.40
N LEU A 129 -12.27 4.28 -9.44
CA LEU A 129 -10.95 4.82 -9.75
C LEU A 129 -10.16 3.94 -10.73
N TYR A 130 -10.25 2.60 -10.61
CA TYR A 130 -9.52 1.70 -11.51
C TYR A 130 -9.93 1.87 -12.99
N GLN A 131 -11.21 2.17 -13.27
CA GLN A 131 -11.66 2.44 -14.64
C GLN A 131 -11.07 3.74 -15.17
N LEU A 132 -11.11 4.81 -14.35
CA LEU A 132 -10.50 6.09 -14.70
C LEU A 132 -9.00 5.95 -14.99
N LEU A 133 -8.27 5.18 -14.18
CA LEU A 133 -6.84 4.93 -14.38
C LEU A 133 -6.57 4.16 -15.67
N ALA A 134 -7.36 3.12 -15.96
CA ALA A 134 -7.23 2.33 -17.18
C ALA A 134 -7.51 3.16 -18.44
N GLU A 135 -8.57 3.96 -18.43
CA GLU A 135 -8.90 4.88 -19.54
C GLU A 135 -7.77 5.87 -19.82
N ARG A 136 -7.22 6.50 -18.75
CA ARG A 136 -6.10 7.44 -18.87
C ARG A 136 -4.80 6.77 -19.35
N ALA A 137 -4.61 5.50 -19.02
CA ALA A 137 -3.49 4.69 -19.49
C ALA A 137 -3.72 4.06 -20.88
N GLY A 138 -4.87 4.29 -21.52
CA GLY A 138 -5.21 3.76 -22.83
C GLY A 138 -5.33 2.23 -22.87
N ARG A 139 -5.76 1.60 -21.76
CA ARG A 139 -5.93 0.16 -21.63
C ARG A 139 -7.31 -0.22 -21.07
N SER A 140 -7.68 -1.50 -21.16
CA SER A 140 -8.79 -2.04 -20.38
C SER A 140 -8.31 -2.38 -18.96
N ALA A 141 -9.12 -2.07 -17.95
CA ALA A 141 -8.87 -2.53 -16.60
C ALA A 141 -8.92 -4.06 -16.51
N ASP A 142 -8.21 -4.62 -15.54
CA ASP A 142 -8.35 -6.04 -15.23
C ASP A 142 -9.74 -6.29 -14.59
N ASP A 143 -10.34 -7.44 -14.83
CA ASP A 143 -11.66 -7.79 -14.29
C ASP A 143 -11.60 -8.20 -12.81
N ARG A 144 -10.44 -8.67 -12.36
CA ARG A 144 -10.14 -9.10 -10.99
C ARG A 144 -8.65 -8.94 -10.70
N VAL A 145 -8.30 -8.88 -9.43
CA VAL A 145 -6.90 -8.73 -8.99
C VAL A 145 -6.50 -9.91 -8.11
N TRP A 146 -5.31 -10.46 -8.35
CA TRP A 146 -4.72 -11.43 -7.45
C TRP A 146 -4.35 -10.78 -6.12
N VAL A 147 -4.63 -11.46 -4.99
CA VAL A 147 -4.37 -10.97 -3.64
C VAL A 147 -3.80 -12.07 -2.76
N TYR A 148 -2.97 -11.68 -1.80
CA TYR A 148 -2.52 -12.57 -0.73
C TYR A 148 -2.87 -12.00 0.64
N ALA A 149 -3.06 -12.86 1.63
CA ALA A 149 -3.37 -12.45 3.00
C ALA A 149 -2.08 -12.19 3.78
N ALA A 150 -1.89 -10.98 4.28
CA ALA A 150 -0.78 -10.64 5.17
C ALA A 150 -1.22 -10.75 6.65
N GLY A 151 -0.45 -11.52 7.40
CA GLY A 151 -0.65 -11.79 8.81
C GLY A 151 0.61 -12.39 9.44
N GLY A 152 0.45 -13.40 10.27
CA GLY A 152 1.56 -14.11 10.90
C GLY A 152 2.46 -13.22 11.76
N TYR A 153 1.91 -12.11 12.29
CA TYR A 153 2.59 -11.22 13.22
C TYR A 153 2.90 -11.90 14.53
N TYR A 154 3.82 -11.32 15.30
CA TYR A 154 4.11 -11.74 16.67
C TYR A 154 3.17 -11.02 17.65
N TYR A 155 2.67 -11.75 18.64
CA TYR A 155 1.98 -11.19 19.79
C TYR A 155 2.05 -12.14 20.99
N PRO A 156 1.93 -11.64 22.25
CA PRO A 156 2.05 -12.47 23.43
C PRO A 156 1.06 -13.63 23.43
N GLY A 157 1.57 -14.84 23.71
CA GLY A 157 0.74 -16.06 23.78
C GLY A 157 0.39 -16.70 22.44
N LYS A 158 0.86 -16.17 21.31
CA LYS A 158 0.69 -16.82 20.01
C LYS A 158 1.71 -17.94 19.86
N ASP A 159 1.24 -19.17 19.95
CA ASP A 159 2.00 -20.37 19.62
C ASP A 159 1.81 -20.79 18.14
N HIS A 160 2.41 -21.91 17.76
CA HIS A 160 2.30 -22.42 16.40
C HIS A 160 0.86 -22.83 16.04
N SER A 161 0.06 -23.31 17.02
CA SER A 161 -1.34 -23.64 16.78
C SER A 161 -2.17 -22.40 16.45
N ALA A 162 -1.99 -21.31 17.21
CA ALA A 162 -2.67 -20.06 16.96
C ALA A 162 -2.26 -19.44 15.59
N LEU A 163 -0.99 -19.58 15.19
CA LEU A 163 -0.53 -19.20 13.85
C LEU A 163 -1.21 -20.03 12.75
N GLN A 164 -1.33 -21.34 12.96
CA GLN A 164 -2.04 -22.22 12.02
C GLN A 164 -3.53 -21.90 11.91
N ASP A 165 -4.19 -21.59 13.02
CA ASP A 165 -5.61 -21.24 13.04
C ASP A 165 -5.85 -19.89 12.32
N GLU A 166 -4.95 -18.91 12.47
CA GLU A 166 -4.98 -17.68 11.70
C GLU A 166 -4.92 -17.96 10.21
N PHE A 167 -4.00 -18.80 9.75
CA PHE A 167 -3.88 -19.11 8.32
C PHE A 167 -5.04 -19.96 7.78
N ARG A 168 -5.60 -20.89 8.56
CA ARG A 168 -6.84 -21.57 8.19
C ARG A 168 -7.97 -20.58 7.95
N SER A 169 -8.10 -19.56 8.82
CA SER A 169 -9.10 -18.50 8.65
C SER A 169 -8.94 -17.74 7.34
N TYR A 170 -7.71 -17.53 6.87
CA TYR A 170 -7.44 -16.88 5.58
C TYR A 170 -7.79 -17.79 4.39
N LEU A 171 -7.51 -19.09 4.49
CA LEU A 171 -7.95 -20.05 3.48
C LEU A 171 -9.49 -20.12 3.40
N ASP A 172 -10.18 -20.08 4.54
CA ASP A 172 -11.65 -20.05 4.61
C ASP A 172 -12.25 -18.79 3.96
N LEU A 173 -11.49 -17.66 3.94
CA LEU A 173 -11.85 -16.42 3.24
C LEU A 173 -11.58 -16.47 1.73
N GLY A 174 -10.97 -17.55 1.21
CA GLY A 174 -10.68 -17.74 -0.21
C GLY A 174 -9.26 -17.35 -0.64
N TYR A 175 -8.37 -17.00 0.28
CA TYR A 175 -6.96 -16.83 -0.04
C TYR A 175 -6.26 -18.17 -0.21
N THR A 176 -5.30 -18.24 -1.12
CA THR A 176 -4.44 -19.43 -1.31
C THR A 176 -2.98 -19.13 -0.93
N VAL A 177 -2.57 -17.87 -0.97
CA VAL A 177 -1.24 -17.41 -0.59
C VAL A 177 -1.32 -16.53 0.65
N CYS A 178 -0.44 -16.80 1.61
CA CYS A 178 -0.35 -16.04 2.86
C CYS A 178 1.07 -15.53 3.09
N LYS A 179 1.18 -14.42 3.83
CA LYS A 179 2.46 -13.85 4.28
C LYS A 179 2.57 -13.87 5.79
N MET A 180 3.74 -14.25 6.33
CA MET A 180 4.06 -14.17 7.74
C MET A 180 5.29 -13.32 8.01
N LYS A 181 5.38 -12.79 9.21
CA LYS A 181 6.55 -12.04 9.69
C LYS A 181 7.62 -12.98 10.27
N ILE A 182 8.89 -12.67 9.99
CA ILE A 182 10.09 -13.31 10.55
C ILE A 182 11.02 -12.25 11.15
N GLY A 183 12.05 -12.64 11.89
CA GLY A 183 13.09 -11.75 12.39
C GLY A 183 12.86 -11.15 13.77
N ALA A 184 11.72 -11.39 14.43
CA ALA A 184 11.54 -11.03 15.85
C ALA A 184 11.79 -12.21 16.79
N ALA A 185 11.93 -13.42 16.26
CA ALA A 185 12.42 -14.61 16.97
C ALA A 185 13.84 -14.98 16.48
N ASP A 186 14.45 -16.00 17.08
CA ASP A 186 15.69 -16.57 16.54
C ASP A 186 15.41 -17.40 15.28
N LEU A 187 16.46 -17.66 14.48
CA LEU A 187 16.35 -18.38 13.22
C LEU A 187 15.69 -19.77 13.39
N ALA A 188 16.03 -20.50 14.44
CA ALA A 188 15.49 -21.84 14.65
C ALA A 188 13.98 -21.79 14.97
N GLU A 189 13.53 -20.79 15.72
CA GLU A 189 12.10 -20.59 16.00
C GLU A 189 11.36 -20.10 14.76
N ASP A 190 11.93 -19.17 13.99
CA ASP A 190 11.30 -18.73 12.76
C ASP A 190 11.18 -19.87 11.73
N CYS A 191 12.17 -20.78 11.64
CA CYS A 191 12.03 -22.01 10.84
C CYS A 191 10.86 -22.89 11.32
N ARG A 192 10.69 -23.11 12.62
CA ARG A 192 9.54 -23.87 13.15
C ARG A 192 8.20 -23.19 12.84
N ARG A 193 8.15 -21.86 12.92
CA ARG A 193 6.96 -21.08 12.52
C ARG A 193 6.66 -21.22 11.03
N ILE A 194 7.68 -21.17 10.17
CA ILE A 194 7.55 -21.41 8.72
C ILE A 194 6.99 -22.81 8.45
N GLU A 195 7.54 -23.85 9.10
CA GLU A 195 7.07 -25.24 8.97
C GLU A 195 5.60 -25.39 9.42
N ALA A 196 5.24 -24.74 10.55
CA ALA A 196 3.86 -24.74 11.04
C ALA A 196 2.90 -24.06 10.06
N ALA A 197 3.33 -22.97 9.43
CA ALA A 197 2.56 -22.25 8.41
C ALA A 197 2.42 -23.06 7.11
N LEU A 198 3.52 -23.62 6.61
CA LEU A 198 3.54 -24.48 5.40
C LEU A 198 2.66 -25.72 5.55
N ALA A 199 2.56 -26.29 6.76
CA ALA A 199 1.65 -27.39 7.05
C ALA A 199 0.16 -27.05 6.81
N VAL A 200 -0.19 -25.76 6.79
CA VAL A 200 -1.55 -25.28 6.52
C VAL A 200 -1.71 -24.81 5.08
N VAL A 201 -0.83 -23.92 4.62
CA VAL A 201 -0.99 -23.25 3.31
C VAL A 201 -0.38 -24.07 2.15
N GLY A 202 0.52 -24.98 2.46
CA GLY A 202 1.24 -25.80 1.47
C GLY A 202 2.45 -25.09 0.85
N GLU A 203 3.32 -25.90 0.25
CA GLU A 203 4.53 -25.43 -0.44
C GLU A 203 4.18 -24.52 -1.62
N GLY A 204 4.96 -23.44 -1.78
CA GLY A 204 4.75 -22.43 -2.84
C GLY A 204 3.69 -21.38 -2.52
N ASN A 205 3.04 -21.45 -1.35
CA ASN A 205 1.94 -20.55 -0.96
C ASN A 205 2.26 -19.69 0.26
N LEU A 206 3.50 -19.66 0.73
CA LEU A 206 3.92 -18.87 1.86
C LEU A 206 4.96 -17.82 1.46
N CYS A 207 4.67 -16.57 1.77
CA CYS A 207 5.62 -15.46 1.76
C CYS A 207 6.17 -15.25 3.17
N VAL A 208 7.44 -14.90 3.30
CA VAL A 208 8.04 -14.51 4.57
C VAL A 208 8.63 -13.11 4.49
N ASP A 209 8.51 -12.31 5.56
CA ASP A 209 8.86 -10.89 5.57
C ASP A 209 9.63 -10.54 6.84
N ALA A 210 10.89 -10.09 6.67
CA ALA A 210 11.77 -9.68 7.75
C ALA A 210 11.70 -8.18 8.07
N ASN A 211 10.93 -7.40 7.32
CA ASN A 211 10.79 -5.94 7.47
C ASN A 211 12.13 -5.20 7.59
N GLY A 212 13.13 -5.59 6.82
CA GLY A 212 14.43 -4.92 6.81
C GLY A 212 15.33 -5.18 8.04
N ARG A 213 15.05 -6.22 8.82
CA ARG A 213 15.65 -6.41 10.16
C ARG A 213 17.11 -6.87 10.14
N PHE A 214 17.55 -7.59 9.11
CA PHE A 214 18.79 -8.34 9.15
C PHE A 214 19.99 -7.56 8.64
N ASP A 215 21.14 -7.79 9.25
CA ASP A 215 22.43 -7.50 8.65
C ASP A 215 22.77 -8.53 7.56
N LEU A 216 23.83 -8.30 6.80
CA LEU A 216 24.25 -9.18 5.72
C LEU A 216 24.46 -10.64 6.19
N LYS A 217 25.13 -10.83 7.33
CA LYS A 217 25.40 -12.18 7.88
C LYS A 217 24.11 -12.92 8.21
N THR A 218 23.16 -12.25 8.86
CA THR A 218 21.87 -12.81 9.23
C THR A 218 21.02 -13.08 8.00
N THR A 219 21.00 -12.16 7.02
CA THR A 219 20.30 -12.34 5.75
C THR A 219 20.74 -13.62 5.04
N LEU A 220 22.06 -13.85 4.93
CA LEU A 220 22.58 -15.05 4.28
C LEU A 220 22.31 -16.33 5.08
N ALA A 221 22.37 -16.28 6.42
CA ALA A 221 22.02 -17.41 7.27
C ALA A 221 20.53 -17.81 7.13
N TYR A 222 19.61 -16.83 7.05
CA TYR A 222 18.20 -17.09 6.77
C TYR A 222 17.99 -17.63 5.36
N ALA A 223 18.66 -17.08 4.35
CA ALA A 223 18.59 -17.57 2.98
C ALA A 223 19.02 -19.05 2.87
N GLU A 224 20.11 -19.43 3.53
CA GLU A 224 20.59 -20.80 3.59
C GLU A 224 19.56 -21.72 4.27
N ALA A 225 19.09 -21.35 5.47
CA ALA A 225 18.14 -22.15 6.23
C ALA A 225 16.79 -22.30 5.50
N MET A 226 16.32 -21.27 4.81
CA MET A 226 15.05 -21.28 4.08
C MET A 226 15.14 -21.88 2.67
N SER A 227 16.33 -22.18 2.17
CA SER A 227 16.53 -22.78 0.84
C SER A 227 15.83 -24.13 0.67
N GLN A 228 15.61 -24.86 1.77
CA GLN A 228 14.90 -26.13 1.80
C GLN A 228 13.37 -26.00 1.61
N TYR A 229 12.79 -24.81 1.88
CA TYR A 229 11.35 -24.58 1.73
C TYR A 229 11.03 -24.01 0.35
N ASN A 230 9.89 -24.39 -0.22
CA ASN A 230 9.39 -23.78 -1.43
C ASN A 230 8.54 -22.54 -1.08
N LEU A 231 9.19 -21.44 -0.70
CA LEU A 231 8.49 -20.19 -0.38
C LEU A 231 8.06 -19.46 -1.66
N PHE A 232 6.95 -18.70 -1.58
CA PHE A 232 6.50 -17.85 -2.68
C PHE A 232 7.48 -16.69 -2.91
N TRP A 233 7.87 -15.97 -1.82
CA TRP A 233 9.00 -15.05 -1.81
C TRP A 233 9.58 -14.86 -0.40
N TYR A 234 10.82 -14.33 -0.38
CA TYR A 234 11.49 -13.79 0.80
C TYR A 234 11.55 -12.27 0.67
N GLU A 235 10.87 -11.56 1.60
CA GLU A 235 10.63 -10.13 1.55
C GLU A 235 11.52 -9.36 2.52
N GLU A 236 12.05 -8.23 2.03
CA GLU A 236 12.70 -7.17 2.79
C GLU A 236 13.70 -7.66 3.86
N ALA A 237 14.70 -8.44 3.44
CA ALA A 237 15.64 -9.10 4.36
C ALA A 237 16.44 -8.11 5.19
N GLY A 238 17.08 -7.11 4.56
CA GLY A 238 17.90 -6.08 5.18
C GLY A 238 17.30 -4.68 5.02
N ASP A 239 17.99 -3.67 5.57
CA ASP A 239 17.57 -2.28 5.43
C ASP A 239 17.22 -1.95 3.97
N PRO A 240 16.05 -1.39 3.69
CA PRO A 240 15.59 -1.12 2.32
C PRO A 240 16.53 -0.26 1.48
N LEU A 241 17.37 0.57 2.12
CA LEU A 241 18.36 1.41 1.46
C LEU A 241 19.77 0.76 1.37
N ASP A 242 19.95 -0.42 1.98
CA ASP A 242 21.19 -1.19 1.84
C ASP A 242 21.08 -2.14 0.64
N TYR A 243 21.32 -1.58 -0.54
CA TYR A 243 21.26 -2.34 -1.79
C TYR A 243 22.34 -3.44 -1.90
N GLU A 244 23.42 -3.37 -1.11
CA GLU A 244 24.47 -4.41 -1.07
C GLU A 244 23.91 -5.70 -0.44
N ILE A 245 23.17 -5.60 0.66
CA ILE A 245 22.49 -6.75 1.28
C ILE A 245 21.52 -7.38 0.29
N GLN A 246 20.72 -6.56 -0.38
CA GLN A 246 19.76 -7.02 -1.37
C GLN A 246 20.45 -7.76 -2.54
N ALA A 247 21.54 -7.20 -3.07
CA ALA A 247 22.31 -7.81 -4.16
C ALA A 247 22.95 -9.13 -3.73
N ALA A 248 23.56 -9.17 -2.54
CA ALA A 248 24.16 -10.39 -2.00
C ALA A 248 23.11 -11.51 -1.78
N LEU A 249 21.91 -11.15 -1.31
CA LEU A 249 20.81 -12.10 -1.22
C LEU A 249 20.42 -12.65 -2.59
N ALA A 250 20.28 -11.78 -3.59
CA ALA A 250 19.91 -12.17 -4.95
C ALA A 250 20.90 -13.12 -5.63
N GLU A 251 22.18 -13.06 -5.25
CA GLU A 251 23.23 -13.96 -5.75
C GLU A 251 23.13 -15.39 -5.19
N VAL A 252 22.63 -15.56 -3.96
CA VAL A 252 22.66 -16.88 -3.28
C VAL A 252 21.27 -17.50 -3.11
N TYR A 253 20.20 -16.73 -3.22
CA TYR A 253 18.83 -17.22 -3.03
C TYR A 253 18.10 -17.35 -4.37
N ASP A 254 17.95 -18.59 -4.83
CA ASP A 254 17.41 -18.88 -6.17
C ASP A 254 15.91 -18.63 -6.33
N ARG A 255 15.17 -18.54 -5.21
CA ARG A 255 13.73 -18.29 -5.23
C ARG A 255 13.43 -16.80 -5.32
N PRO A 256 12.16 -16.42 -5.60
CA PRO A 256 11.80 -15.00 -5.66
C PRO A 256 12.09 -14.26 -4.34
N ILE A 257 12.59 -13.03 -4.48
CA ILE A 257 12.68 -12.04 -3.41
C ILE A 257 11.72 -10.90 -3.70
N ALA A 258 11.29 -10.19 -2.65
CA ALA A 258 10.38 -9.07 -2.77
C ALA A 258 10.87 -7.90 -1.90
N THR A 259 10.71 -6.67 -2.38
CA THR A 259 11.04 -5.46 -1.63
C THR A 259 10.41 -4.23 -2.29
N GLY A 260 10.45 -3.09 -1.61
CA GLY A 260 10.05 -1.81 -2.18
C GLY A 260 9.06 -1.01 -1.36
N GLU A 261 8.42 -1.58 -0.33
CA GLU A 261 7.43 -0.89 0.49
C GLU A 261 7.99 0.37 1.19
N ASN A 262 9.28 0.38 1.50
CA ASN A 262 10.00 1.47 2.15
C ASN A 262 10.84 2.33 1.21
N LEU A 263 10.62 2.24 -0.10
CA LEU A 263 11.22 3.07 -1.14
C LEU A 263 10.20 4.08 -1.65
N PHE A 264 10.44 5.38 -1.43
CA PHE A 264 9.39 6.40 -1.51
C PHE A 264 9.47 7.29 -2.75
N SER A 265 10.34 6.97 -3.71
CA SER A 265 10.41 7.71 -4.96
C SER A 265 10.86 6.86 -6.14
N HIS A 266 10.62 7.36 -7.35
CA HIS A 266 11.17 6.77 -8.57
C HIS A 266 12.69 6.73 -8.58
N GLN A 267 13.37 7.60 -7.81
CA GLN A 267 14.84 7.55 -7.68
C GLN A 267 15.30 6.40 -6.80
N ASP A 268 14.57 6.07 -5.72
CA ASP A 268 14.85 4.91 -4.90
C ASP A 268 14.62 3.62 -5.71
N ALA A 269 13.51 3.56 -6.46
CA ALA A 269 13.24 2.45 -7.38
C ALA A 269 14.37 2.26 -8.40
N ARG A 270 14.84 3.36 -9.02
CA ARG A 270 15.96 3.34 -9.95
C ARG A 270 17.25 2.83 -9.31
N ASN A 271 17.53 3.23 -8.07
CA ASN A 271 18.70 2.79 -7.35
C ASN A 271 18.61 1.31 -6.97
N LEU A 272 17.44 0.84 -6.52
CA LEU A 272 17.20 -0.58 -6.29
C LEU A 272 17.50 -1.41 -7.54
N LEU A 273 17.00 -1.01 -8.71
CA LEU A 273 17.23 -1.74 -9.96
C LEU A 273 18.70 -1.71 -10.41
N ARG A 274 19.40 -0.62 -10.12
CA ARG A 274 20.84 -0.49 -10.51
C ARG A 274 21.79 -1.27 -9.60
N TYR A 275 21.48 -1.32 -8.32
CA TYR A 275 22.44 -1.74 -7.29
C TYR A 275 21.97 -2.90 -6.42
N GLY A 276 20.67 -3.19 -6.39
CA GLY A 276 20.07 -4.19 -5.52
C GLY A 276 20.00 -5.61 -6.10
N GLY A 277 20.56 -5.84 -7.31
CA GLY A 277 20.63 -7.19 -7.88
C GLY A 277 19.26 -7.82 -8.23
N MET A 278 18.19 -7.03 -8.29
CA MET A 278 16.84 -7.52 -8.56
C MET A 278 16.69 -8.14 -9.95
N ARG A 279 15.97 -9.26 -10.04
CA ARG A 279 15.83 -10.10 -11.24
C ARG A 279 14.41 -9.96 -11.82
N SER A 280 14.29 -9.32 -12.97
CA SER A 280 12.99 -8.99 -13.61
C SER A 280 12.18 -10.22 -14.04
N ASP A 281 12.82 -11.37 -14.19
CA ASP A 281 12.17 -12.63 -14.57
C ASP A 281 11.49 -13.36 -13.42
N ARG A 282 11.82 -13.07 -12.14
CA ARG A 282 11.33 -13.80 -10.98
C ARG A 282 10.97 -12.99 -9.75
N ASP A 283 11.64 -11.86 -9.46
CA ASP A 283 11.46 -11.09 -8.24
C ASP A 283 10.22 -10.17 -8.30
N TYR A 284 9.79 -9.66 -7.15
CA TYR A 284 8.61 -8.79 -7.02
C TYR A 284 8.98 -7.45 -6.40
N LEU A 285 8.24 -6.42 -6.79
CA LEU A 285 8.39 -5.05 -6.32
C LEU A 285 7.11 -4.58 -5.61
N GLN A 286 7.25 -4.01 -4.41
CA GLN A 286 6.11 -3.78 -3.51
C GLN A 286 5.92 -2.29 -3.18
N PHE A 287 6.24 -1.40 -4.12
CA PHE A 287 6.05 0.05 -3.89
C PHE A 287 4.63 0.36 -3.46
N ASP A 288 4.50 1.19 -2.42
CA ASP A 288 3.22 1.65 -1.88
C ASP A 288 2.95 3.09 -2.28
N CYS A 289 1.93 3.30 -3.10
CA CYS A 289 1.54 4.60 -3.60
C CYS A 289 1.21 5.59 -2.47
N ALA A 290 0.52 5.13 -1.41
CA ALA A 290 0.12 5.98 -0.29
C ALA A 290 1.29 6.41 0.61
N LEU A 291 2.42 5.70 0.57
CA LEU A 291 3.65 6.06 1.28
C LEU A 291 4.61 6.89 0.42
N SER A 292 4.51 6.80 -0.91
CA SER A 292 5.49 7.35 -1.86
C SER A 292 4.95 8.51 -2.68
N TYR A 293 4.52 9.59 -2.04
CA TYR A 293 4.01 10.82 -2.68
C TYR A 293 2.76 10.66 -3.55
N GLY A 294 2.04 9.55 -3.47
CA GLY A 294 0.82 9.33 -4.21
C GLY A 294 1.02 8.81 -5.63
N LEU A 295 -0.08 8.80 -6.39
CA LEU A 295 -0.16 8.15 -7.70
C LEU A 295 0.68 8.87 -8.77
N VAL A 296 0.85 10.20 -8.65
CA VAL A 296 1.68 10.96 -9.59
C VAL A 296 3.15 10.52 -9.55
N GLU A 297 3.71 10.30 -8.36
CA GLU A 297 5.06 9.74 -8.22
C GLU A 297 5.11 8.25 -8.57
N TYR A 298 4.02 7.53 -8.31
CA TYR A 298 3.91 6.12 -8.64
C TYR A 298 3.98 5.87 -10.17
N TYR A 299 3.37 6.73 -10.98
CA TYR A 299 3.53 6.67 -12.45
C TYR A 299 4.98 6.78 -12.87
N ARG A 300 5.75 7.72 -12.28
CA ARG A 300 7.19 7.86 -12.54
C ARG A 300 7.97 6.60 -12.15
N THR A 301 7.57 5.97 -11.05
CA THR A 301 8.14 4.69 -10.62
C THR A 301 7.88 3.60 -11.67
N LEU A 302 6.64 3.46 -12.16
CA LEU A 302 6.30 2.50 -13.20
C LEU A 302 7.04 2.78 -14.51
N GLU A 303 7.24 4.04 -14.89
CA GLU A 303 8.07 4.42 -16.06
C GLU A 303 9.52 3.94 -15.90
N VAL A 304 10.12 4.18 -14.72
CA VAL A 304 11.48 3.69 -14.42
C VAL A 304 11.57 2.17 -14.52
N LEU A 305 10.55 1.43 -14.07
CA LEU A 305 10.50 -0.02 -14.16
C LEU A 305 10.40 -0.47 -15.63
N ALA A 306 9.53 0.16 -16.41
CA ALA A 306 9.35 -0.15 -17.84
C ALA A 306 10.64 0.11 -18.63
N ASP A 307 11.31 1.25 -18.40
CA ASP A 307 12.60 1.59 -19.01
C ASP A 307 13.70 0.59 -18.67
N ALA A 308 13.62 -0.04 -17.50
CA ALA A 308 14.54 -1.09 -17.06
C ALA A 308 14.12 -2.51 -17.51
N GLY A 309 13.06 -2.64 -18.32
CA GLY A 309 12.59 -3.91 -18.87
C GLY A 309 11.76 -4.76 -17.89
N TRP A 310 11.24 -4.16 -16.83
CA TRP A 310 10.35 -4.84 -15.89
C TRP A 310 8.91 -4.86 -16.39
N SER A 311 8.23 -5.99 -16.21
CA SER A 311 6.79 -6.08 -16.40
C SER A 311 6.06 -5.45 -15.20
N ALA A 312 5.01 -4.68 -15.46
CA ALA A 312 4.11 -4.20 -14.42
C ALA A 312 3.48 -5.36 -13.60
N ARG A 313 3.40 -6.57 -14.18
CA ARG A 313 2.94 -7.79 -13.50
C ARG A 313 3.92 -8.31 -12.42
N ARG A 314 5.08 -7.70 -12.27
CA ARG A 314 6.02 -7.95 -11.15
C ARG A 314 5.85 -6.96 -10.00
N VAL A 315 4.92 -6.02 -10.13
CA VAL A 315 4.59 -5.06 -9.08
C VAL A 315 3.37 -5.54 -8.32
N VAL A 316 3.51 -5.74 -7.01
CA VAL A 316 2.45 -6.17 -6.08
C VAL A 316 2.45 -5.20 -4.91
N PRO A 317 1.65 -4.12 -4.94
CA PRO A 317 1.70 -3.05 -3.95
C PRO A 317 1.53 -3.55 -2.51
N HIS A 318 2.33 -2.98 -1.61
CA HIS A 318 2.16 -3.05 -0.16
C HIS A 318 0.93 -2.24 0.29
N GLY A 319 0.51 -2.43 1.53
CA GLY A 319 -0.45 -1.60 2.24
C GLY A 319 -1.81 -2.27 2.43
N GLY A 320 -2.13 -3.28 1.63
CA GLY A 320 -3.32 -4.10 1.82
C GLY A 320 -4.64 -3.34 1.85
N HIS A 321 -4.73 -2.19 1.15
CA HIS A 321 -5.87 -1.30 1.15
C HIS A 321 -6.49 -1.12 -0.25
N GLN A 322 -7.67 -0.52 -0.28
CA GLN A 322 -8.48 -0.44 -1.50
C GLN A 322 -7.87 0.47 -2.59
N MET A 323 -7.09 1.51 -2.21
CA MET A 323 -6.40 2.35 -3.21
C MET A 323 -5.43 1.52 -4.07
N SER A 324 -4.59 0.69 -3.45
CA SER A 324 -3.66 -0.17 -4.18
C SER A 324 -4.38 -1.23 -5.02
N LEU A 325 -5.56 -1.72 -4.58
CA LEU A 325 -6.41 -2.59 -5.41
C LEU A 325 -6.85 -1.90 -6.70
N HIS A 326 -7.32 -0.63 -6.62
CA HIS A 326 -7.67 0.15 -7.79
C HIS A 326 -6.48 0.38 -8.72
N ILE A 327 -5.31 0.67 -8.17
CA ILE A 327 -4.08 0.86 -8.95
C ILE A 327 -3.69 -0.44 -9.66
N ALA A 328 -3.75 -1.57 -8.96
CA ALA A 328 -3.42 -2.87 -9.53
C ALA A 328 -4.33 -3.22 -10.71
N ALA A 329 -5.64 -3.04 -10.57
CA ALA A 329 -6.61 -3.29 -11.63
C ALA A 329 -6.46 -2.31 -12.81
N GLY A 330 -6.37 -1.02 -12.51
CA GLY A 330 -6.34 0.05 -13.51
C GLY A 330 -5.06 0.08 -14.33
N LEU A 331 -3.92 -0.18 -13.70
CA LEU A 331 -2.60 -0.13 -14.34
C LEU A 331 -2.04 -1.50 -14.71
N GLY A 332 -2.78 -2.59 -14.43
CA GLY A 332 -2.39 -3.95 -14.81
C GLY A 332 -1.20 -4.49 -14.03
N LEU A 333 -1.17 -4.27 -12.71
CA LEU A 333 -0.11 -4.78 -11.85
C LEU A 333 -0.27 -6.29 -11.58
N GLY A 334 0.69 -6.90 -10.89
CA GLY A 334 0.72 -8.34 -10.63
C GLY A 334 -0.28 -8.82 -9.59
N GLY A 335 -0.71 -7.94 -8.70
CA GLY A 335 -1.59 -8.27 -7.60
C GLY A 335 -1.66 -7.16 -6.58
N ASN A 336 -2.16 -7.46 -5.38
CA ASN A 336 -2.22 -6.54 -4.25
C ASN A 336 -2.12 -7.30 -2.93
N GLU A 337 -1.48 -6.71 -1.94
CA GLU A 337 -1.53 -7.18 -0.57
C GLU A 337 -2.95 -7.04 0.01
N SER A 338 -3.30 -7.86 1.00
CA SER A 338 -4.56 -7.73 1.74
C SER A 338 -4.37 -7.96 3.24
N TYR A 339 -5.08 -7.19 4.06
CA TYR A 339 -5.11 -7.32 5.52
C TYR A 339 -6.51 -7.72 5.99
N PRO A 340 -6.91 -8.99 5.92
CA PRO A 340 -8.27 -9.41 6.26
C PRO A 340 -8.61 -9.24 7.74
N GLY A 341 -7.63 -9.25 8.64
CA GLY A 341 -7.86 -9.21 10.09
C GLY A 341 -7.17 -8.10 10.84
N VAL A 342 -6.31 -7.28 10.21
CA VAL A 342 -5.47 -6.29 10.89
C VAL A 342 -5.62 -4.89 10.28
N PHE A 343 -5.19 -3.86 11.03
CA PHE A 343 -5.21 -2.45 10.61
C PHE A 343 -6.59 -1.88 10.28
N GLN A 344 -7.63 -2.41 10.90
CA GLN A 344 -8.98 -1.91 10.71
C GLN A 344 -9.15 -0.47 11.28
N PRO A 345 -9.95 0.39 10.63
CA PRO A 345 -10.79 0.12 9.45
C PRO A 345 -10.09 0.27 8.09
N PHE A 346 -8.79 0.57 8.05
CA PHE A 346 -8.05 0.92 6.83
C PHE A 346 -7.61 -0.30 6.00
N GLY A 347 -7.24 -1.40 6.68
CA GLY A 347 -6.81 -2.63 6.01
C GLY A 347 -7.96 -3.41 5.38
N GLY A 348 -7.68 -4.12 4.30
CA GLY A 348 -8.67 -4.90 3.56
C GLY A 348 -9.56 -4.07 2.63
N PHE A 349 -10.64 -4.68 2.15
CA PHE A 349 -11.47 -4.14 1.09
C PHE A 349 -12.90 -3.85 1.56
N SER A 350 -13.74 -3.24 0.69
CA SER A 350 -15.16 -2.99 0.93
C SER A 350 -15.91 -4.29 1.20
N ASP A 351 -16.98 -4.20 2.00
CA ASP A 351 -17.71 -5.36 2.52
C ASP A 351 -18.39 -6.21 1.42
N GLU A 352 -18.68 -5.61 0.26
CA GLU A 352 -19.26 -6.32 -0.90
C GLU A 352 -18.27 -7.16 -1.70
N LEU A 353 -16.95 -6.97 -1.50
CA LEU A 353 -15.93 -7.66 -2.29
C LEU A 353 -15.71 -9.07 -1.76
N GLN A 354 -15.63 -10.02 -2.68
CA GLN A 354 -15.42 -11.43 -2.40
C GLN A 354 -14.09 -11.91 -2.96
N ILE A 355 -13.46 -12.82 -2.23
CA ILE A 355 -12.21 -13.45 -2.64
C ILE A 355 -12.49 -14.92 -2.95
N ALA A 356 -12.00 -15.34 -4.09
CA ALA A 356 -12.03 -16.74 -4.51
C ALA A 356 -10.73 -17.09 -5.23
N ASP A 357 -10.08 -18.18 -4.82
CA ASP A 357 -8.80 -18.63 -5.37
C ASP A 357 -7.74 -17.52 -5.39
N SER A 358 -7.65 -16.73 -4.32
CA SER A 358 -6.79 -15.54 -4.22
C SER A 358 -7.08 -14.46 -5.26
N TYR A 359 -8.26 -14.39 -5.83
CA TYR A 359 -8.68 -13.27 -6.68
C TYR A 359 -9.85 -12.53 -6.06
N VAL A 360 -9.78 -11.21 -6.04
CA VAL A 360 -10.85 -10.33 -5.59
C VAL A 360 -11.52 -9.66 -6.79
N ASN A 361 -12.86 -9.61 -6.78
CA ASN A 361 -13.63 -8.78 -7.70
C ASN A 361 -13.46 -7.29 -7.36
N LEU A 362 -13.82 -6.42 -8.28
CA LEU A 362 -13.58 -4.99 -8.15
C LEU A 362 -14.82 -4.23 -7.69
N PRO A 363 -14.66 -3.12 -6.91
CA PRO A 363 -15.78 -2.32 -6.46
C PRO A 363 -16.43 -1.60 -7.65
N SER A 364 -17.75 -1.47 -7.59
CA SER A 364 -18.55 -0.79 -8.63
C SER A 364 -18.82 0.68 -8.30
N ALA A 365 -18.63 1.10 -7.05
CA ALA A 365 -18.89 2.46 -6.60
C ALA A 365 -17.91 3.47 -7.24
N PRO A 366 -18.38 4.69 -7.57
CA PRO A 366 -17.49 5.78 -7.99
C PRO A 366 -16.43 6.11 -6.93
N GLY A 367 -15.26 6.54 -7.38
CA GLY A 367 -14.13 6.83 -6.49
C GLY A 367 -13.42 5.56 -6.07
N LEU A 368 -12.94 5.58 -4.83
CA LEU A 368 -12.33 4.42 -4.16
C LEU A 368 -13.37 3.46 -3.58
N GLY A 369 -14.62 3.91 -3.36
CA GLY A 369 -15.66 3.10 -2.72
C GLY A 369 -15.37 2.79 -1.24
N LEU A 370 -14.57 3.59 -0.56
CA LEU A 370 -14.19 3.39 0.84
C LEU A 370 -15.43 3.45 1.77
N GLU A 371 -16.42 4.24 1.41
CA GLU A 371 -17.67 4.39 2.18
C GLU A 371 -18.53 3.13 2.18
N ASN A 372 -18.26 2.17 1.28
CA ASN A 372 -18.91 0.85 1.26
C ASN A 372 -18.32 -0.14 2.26
N LYS A 373 -17.33 0.29 3.04
CA LYS A 373 -16.79 -0.46 4.17
C LYS A 373 -17.41 0.11 5.46
N ALA A 374 -18.28 -0.64 6.11
CA ALA A 374 -19.10 -0.15 7.21
C ALA A 374 -18.31 0.46 8.38
N ASN A 375 -17.21 -0.18 8.79
CA ASN A 375 -16.35 0.34 9.86
C ASN A 375 -15.58 1.60 9.45
N TYR A 376 -15.21 1.73 8.17
CA TYR A 376 -14.55 2.91 7.63
C TYR A 376 -15.55 4.08 7.55
N LEU A 377 -16.77 3.85 7.05
CA LEU A 377 -17.84 4.83 7.02
C LEU A 377 -18.13 5.40 8.42
N GLN A 378 -18.25 4.54 9.43
CA GLN A 378 -18.45 4.96 10.81
C GLN A 378 -17.28 5.83 11.33
N MET A 379 -16.07 5.48 10.97
CA MET A 379 -14.89 6.27 11.33
C MET A 379 -14.94 7.65 10.65
N LEU A 380 -15.24 7.74 9.35
CA LEU A 380 -15.37 9.01 8.63
C LEU A 380 -16.45 9.91 9.26
N GLN A 381 -17.62 9.36 9.55
CA GLN A 381 -18.73 10.09 10.18
C GLN A 381 -18.34 10.67 11.53
N ARG A 382 -17.54 9.94 12.32
CA ARG A 382 -17.01 10.43 13.60
C ARG A 382 -15.90 11.47 13.41
N ALA A 383 -14.93 11.19 12.54
CA ALA A 383 -13.74 12.01 12.35
C ALA A 383 -14.08 13.41 11.79
N PHE A 384 -15.09 13.49 10.93
CA PHE A 384 -15.49 14.73 10.25
C PHE A 384 -16.86 15.24 10.66
N ALA A 385 -17.37 14.86 11.85
CA ALA A 385 -18.66 15.29 12.37
C ALA A 385 -18.80 16.82 12.37
N GLY A 386 -19.87 17.33 11.74
CA GLY A 386 -20.13 18.78 11.63
C GLY A 386 -19.28 19.53 10.58
N GLN A 387 -18.34 18.86 9.92
CA GLN A 387 -17.47 19.44 8.88
C GLN A 387 -17.88 18.95 7.49
N VAL A 388 -18.12 17.66 7.37
CA VAL A 388 -18.47 16.99 6.12
C VAL A 388 -19.67 16.07 6.36
N ARG A 389 -20.56 15.98 5.40
CA ARG A 389 -21.60 14.94 5.38
C ARG A 389 -21.07 13.77 4.54
N VAL A 390 -20.92 12.63 5.20
CA VAL A 390 -20.45 11.37 4.60
C VAL A 390 -21.63 10.45 4.32
#